data_fb1e76cbd3ca663dd3fd4b99bfd44870
#
_entry.id   fb1e76cbd3ca663dd3fd4b99bfd44870
#
_cell.length_a   1.000
_cell.length_b   1.000
_cell.length_c   1.000
_cell.angle_alpha   90.00
_cell.angle_beta   90.00
_cell.angle_gamma   90.00
#
_symmetry.space_group_name_H-M   'P 1'
#
loop_
_entity.id
_entity.type
_entity.pdbx_description
1 polymer ?
#
loop_
_entity_poly.entity_id
_entity_poly.type
_entity_poly.pdbx_seq_one_letter_code
_entity_poly.pdbx_strand_id
1 'polypeptide(L)'
;MGRVQSKLATIRKARGVGASELAKKVNVTRQTIYAIEAGTYVPNTEVTLRLARELEVTVEELFFLPSDRAQETAAVTAEYLGNGSPENGQAVRVCRVGTKWVSVPVDARPYHLPEADAVIAGSAPRSQRAKLRLLSEEDSMSNKIVVAGCDPATSLLSRMVERLSGVEMVHAPSSSQLALDWLKEGKVHIAGSHLQDQHTAEFNLPVIRRLFPNRDMAVVTFARWEEGLVVAPDNPKSIRTVEDLQRKTVTIMNRETGSGSRALLDGLLSSAGIPAKGIRGYDRSAFGHLSAAYAVLTGEVDCCIATRSAARTFGLDFVPLRSEQYDFVLHRETLQLAPVQAMFDALQRATLRRKLEVLAGYDTSQTGVIRA
;
A
#
# COMPACT_ATOMS: atom_id res chain seq x y z
N MET A 1 30.34 23.86 9.99
CA MET A 1 29.05 24.54 9.86
C MET A 1 28.89 25.02 8.43
N GLY A 2 28.01 24.43 7.65
CA GLY A 2 27.80 24.78 6.25
C GLY A 2 27.23 26.20 6.12
N ARG A 3 27.70 26.95 5.15
CA ARG A 3 27.17 28.29 4.84
C ARG A 3 25.85 28.14 4.09
N VAL A 4 24.85 28.97 4.41
CA VAL A 4 23.55 28.98 3.70
C VAL A 4 23.76 29.07 2.20
N GLN A 5 23.13 28.17 1.45
CA GLN A 5 23.09 28.20 -0.02
C GLN A 5 21.75 28.72 -0.50
N SER A 6 21.75 29.30 -1.73
CA SER A 6 20.60 29.96 -2.32
C SER A 6 20.22 29.33 -3.66
N LYS A 7 18.92 29.03 -3.85
CA LYS A 7 18.32 28.67 -5.14
C LYS A 7 17.61 29.87 -5.79
N LEU A 8 17.80 31.10 -5.26
CA LEU A 8 17.09 32.30 -5.70
C LEU A 8 17.21 32.54 -7.21
N ALA A 9 18.41 32.36 -7.78
CA ALA A 9 18.62 32.58 -9.21
C ALA A 9 17.78 31.64 -10.07
N THR A 10 17.71 30.37 -9.69
CA THR A 10 16.96 29.33 -10.41
C THR A 10 15.46 29.62 -10.35
N ILE A 11 14.95 29.86 -9.15
CA ILE A 11 13.50 30.10 -8.92
C ILE A 11 13.06 31.40 -9.57
N ARG A 12 13.80 32.50 -9.41
CA ARG A 12 13.49 33.77 -10.03
C ARG A 12 13.41 33.66 -11.56
N LYS A 13 14.40 32.98 -12.18
CA LYS A 13 14.42 32.77 -13.64
C LYS A 13 13.26 31.90 -14.10
N ALA A 14 12.94 30.85 -13.37
CA ALA A 14 11.79 29.98 -13.67
C ALA A 14 10.44 30.71 -13.60
N ARG A 15 10.35 31.73 -12.71
CA ARG A 15 9.16 32.60 -12.59
C ARG A 15 9.18 33.79 -13.58
N GLY A 16 10.21 33.92 -14.41
CA GLY A 16 10.35 35.02 -15.39
C GLY A 16 10.56 36.40 -14.77
N VAL A 17 10.91 36.49 -13.48
CA VAL A 17 11.06 37.78 -12.76
C VAL A 17 12.45 38.35 -12.96
N GLY A 18 12.55 39.62 -13.37
CA GLY A 18 13.82 40.34 -13.52
C GLY A 18 14.46 40.66 -12.16
N ALA A 19 15.82 40.58 -12.06
CA ALA A 19 16.51 40.90 -10.80
C ALA A 19 16.26 42.33 -10.30
N SER A 20 16.12 43.28 -11.20
CA SER A 20 15.80 44.68 -10.85
C SER A 20 14.37 44.88 -10.38
N GLU A 21 13.46 44.11 -10.94
CA GLU A 21 12.05 44.08 -10.52
C GLU A 21 11.92 43.48 -9.12
N LEU A 22 12.49 42.30 -8.92
CA LEU A 22 12.48 41.62 -7.62
C LEU A 22 13.10 42.50 -6.53
N ALA A 23 14.25 43.15 -6.84
CA ALA A 23 14.91 44.06 -5.91
C ALA A 23 14.00 45.17 -5.42
N LYS A 24 13.24 45.83 -6.33
CA LYS A 24 12.26 46.85 -6.00
C LYS A 24 11.14 46.34 -5.09
N LYS A 25 10.60 45.17 -5.40
CA LYS A 25 9.49 44.55 -4.65
C LYS A 25 9.89 44.17 -3.22
N VAL A 26 11.12 43.68 -3.02
CA VAL A 26 11.60 43.31 -1.68
C VAL A 26 12.42 44.36 -0.97
N ASN A 27 12.49 45.58 -1.55
CA ASN A 27 13.17 46.75 -1.01
C ASN A 27 14.67 46.55 -0.74
N VAL A 28 15.38 46.01 -1.72
CA VAL A 28 16.85 45.88 -1.72
C VAL A 28 17.41 46.38 -3.04
N THR A 29 18.75 46.45 -3.14
CA THR A 29 19.39 46.82 -4.40
C THR A 29 19.49 45.60 -5.35
N ARG A 30 19.58 45.84 -6.66
CA ARG A 30 19.84 44.80 -7.65
C ARG A 30 21.15 44.02 -7.35
N GLN A 31 22.18 44.74 -6.85
CA GLN A 31 23.44 44.13 -6.44
C GLN A 31 23.24 43.19 -5.26
N THR A 32 22.35 43.52 -4.31
CA THR A 32 22.00 42.64 -3.21
C THR A 32 21.36 41.31 -3.71
N ILE A 33 20.47 41.42 -4.70
CA ILE A 33 19.88 40.17 -5.32
C ILE A 33 20.99 39.30 -5.91
N TYR A 34 21.91 39.89 -6.69
CA TYR A 34 23.02 39.10 -7.26
C TYR A 34 23.98 38.55 -6.21
N ALA A 35 24.23 39.26 -5.13
CA ALA A 35 25.05 38.76 -4.02
C ALA A 35 24.38 37.59 -3.28
N ILE A 36 23.05 37.60 -3.13
CA ILE A 36 22.29 36.49 -2.59
C ILE A 36 22.29 35.29 -3.55
N GLU A 37 22.11 35.54 -4.86
CA GLU A 37 22.15 34.51 -5.89
C GLU A 37 23.54 33.85 -6.00
N ALA A 38 24.60 34.60 -5.82
CA ALA A 38 25.96 34.11 -5.80
C ALA A 38 26.39 33.45 -4.47
N GLY A 39 25.54 33.49 -3.46
CA GLY A 39 25.86 32.96 -2.13
C GLY A 39 26.90 33.77 -1.35
N THR A 40 27.23 34.97 -1.80
CA THR A 40 28.21 35.89 -1.14
C THR A 40 27.58 36.71 -0.03
N TYR A 41 26.26 36.80 -0.01
CA TYR A 41 25.47 37.50 1.01
C TYR A 41 24.27 36.64 1.44
N VAL A 42 24.09 36.50 2.76
CA VAL A 42 22.93 35.84 3.35
C VAL A 42 21.95 36.91 3.78
N PRO A 43 20.72 36.95 3.24
CA PRO A 43 19.74 37.96 3.61
C PRO A 43 19.27 37.77 5.07
N ASN A 44 18.83 38.86 5.69
CA ASN A 44 18.16 38.78 6.98
C ASN A 44 16.77 38.17 6.84
N THR A 45 16.14 37.83 7.95
CA THR A 45 14.83 37.16 7.99
C THR A 45 13.73 37.95 7.27
N GLU A 46 13.74 39.29 7.36
CA GLU A 46 12.75 40.14 6.70
C GLU A 46 12.84 40.05 5.19
N VAL A 47 14.05 40.22 4.64
CA VAL A 47 14.28 40.09 3.19
C VAL A 47 13.97 38.69 2.71
N THR A 48 14.35 37.65 3.48
CA THR A 48 14.06 36.25 3.19
C THR A 48 12.55 36.00 3.04
N LEU A 49 11.76 36.45 4.01
CA LEU A 49 10.30 36.31 3.98
C LEU A 49 9.65 37.06 2.83
N ARG A 50 10.15 38.27 2.50
CA ARG A 50 9.67 39.04 1.34
C ARG A 50 9.98 38.34 0.03
N LEU A 51 11.18 37.78 -0.13
CA LEU A 51 11.58 36.99 -1.31
C LEU A 51 10.68 35.78 -1.49
N ALA A 52 10.45 35.02 -0.42
CA ALA A 52 9.59 33.84 -0.43
C ALA A 52 8.16 34.19 -0.85
N ARG A 53 7.59 35.24 -0.27
CA ARG A 53 6.24 35.73 -0.60
C ARG A 53 6.15 36.20 -2.06
N GLU A 54 7.12 37.01 -2.52
CA GLU A 54 7.09 37.58 -3.86
C GLU A 54 7.26 36.54 -4.97
N LEU A 55 7.98 35.45 -4.68
CA LEU A 55 8.19 34.33 -5.59
C LEU A 55 7.19 33.19 -5.38
N GLU A 56 6.27 33.32 -4.43
CA GLU A 56 5.25 32.30 -4.08
C GLU A 56 5.87 30.93 -3.80
N VAL A 57 6.88 30.90 -2.97
CA VAL A 57 7.60 29.68 -2.53
C VAL A 57 7.88 29.77 -1.03
N THR A 58 8.26 28.64 -0.43
CA THR A 58 8.71 28.63 0.97
C THR A 58 10.13 29.15 1.14
N VAL A 59 10.51 29.54 2.36
CA VAL A 59 11.88 29.98 2.67
C VAL A 59 12.87 28.87 2.40
N GLU A 60 12.51 27.63 2.73
CA GLU A 60 13.30 26.42 2.58
C GLU A 60 13.53 26.05 1.12
N GLU A 61 12.61 26.42 0.22
CA GLU A 61 12.79 26.29 -1.22
C GLU A 61 13.83 27.28 -1.76
N LEU A 62 13.96 28.47 -1.14
CA LEU A 62 14.92 29.49 -1.54
C LEU A 62 16.30 29.31 -0.93
N PHE A 63 16.37 28.94 0.35
CA PHE A 63 17.59 28.90 1.14
C PHE A 63 17.69 27.60 1.92
N PHE A 64 18.88 27.00 1.90
CA PHE A 64 19.13 25.76 2.63
C PHE A 64 20.54 25.75 3.19
N LEU A 65 20.71 25.07 4.30
CA LEU A 65 22.03 24.72 4.80
C LEU A 65 22.47 23.45 4.07
N PRO A 66 23.60 23.47 3.34
CA PRO A 66 24.14 22.21 2.86
C PRO A 66 24.34 21.35 4.10
N SER A 67 23.69 20.20 4.13
CA SER A 67 24.02 19.21 5.14
C SER A 67 25.50 18.90 4.97
N ASP A 68 26.30 18.98 6.04
CA ASP A 68 27.72 18.53 6.06
C ASP A 68 27.85 17.01 5.79
N ARG A 69 26.74 16.39 5.55
CA ARG A 69 26.61 15.07 4.97
C ARG A 69 26.48 15.24 3.45
N ALA A 70 27.64 15.25 2.74
CA ALA A 70 27.67 14.46 1.52
C ALA A 70 27.02 13.14 1.94
N GLN A 71 25.80 12.89 1.46
CA GLN A 71 25.00 11.75 1.90
C GLN A 71 25.80 10.46 1.65
N GLU A 72 26.64 10.06 2.60
CA GLU A 72 26.68 8.68 2.99
C GLU A 72 25.24 8.40 3.41
N THR A 73 24.43 7.99 2.45
CA THR A 73 23.05 7.57 2.65
C THR A 73 23.10 6.55 3.77
N ALA A 74 22.62 6.93 4.94
CA ALA A 74 22.70 6.12 6.14
C ALA A 74 22.18 4.73 5.79
N ALA A 75 23.05 3.73 5.88
CA ALA A 75 22.68 2.36 5.58
C ALA A 75 21.75 1.88 6.72
N VAL A 76 20.45 1.93 6.47
CA VAL A 76 19.44 1.49 7.43
C VAL A 76 19.18 0.01 7.18
N THR A 77 19.09 -0.78 8.26
CA THR A 77 18.65 -2.17 8.18
C THR A 77 17.15 -2.25 8.42
N ALA A 78 16.42 -2.80 7.45
CA ALA A 78 14.97 -2.92 7.51
C ALA A 78 14.50 -4.38 7.43
N GLU A 79 13.36 -4.67 8.06
CA GLU A 79 12.59 -5.89 7.85
C GLU A 79 11.98 -5.84 6.43
N TYR A 80 12.19 -6.86 5.63
CA TYR A 80 11.70 -6.92 4.27
C TYR A 80 10.35 -7.66 4.21
N LEU A 81 9.33 -7.01 3.67
CA LEU A 81 7.96 -7.52 3.54
C LEU A 81 7.64 -7.87 2.08
N GLY A 82 8.42 -8.77 1.50
CA GLY A 82 8.20 -9.25 0.13
C GLY A 82 8.13 -10.77 0.05
N ASN A 83 7.64 -11.24 -1.09
CA ASN A 83 7.61 -12.66 -1.42
C ASN A 83 8.99 -13.06 -1.95
N GLY A 84 9.76 -13.75 -1.16
CA GLY A 84 11.13 -14.14 -1.50
C GLY A 84 12.20 -13.41 -0.71
N SER A 85 13.42 -13.46 -1.16
CA SER A 85 14.57 -12.80 -0.53
C SER A 85 14.78 -11.42 -1.14
N PRO A 86 15.21 -10.42 -0.35
CA PRO A 86 15.55 -9.10 -0.86
C PRO A 86 16.75 -9.17 -1.84
N GLU A 87 16.61 -8.52 -2.99
CA GLU A 87 17.65 -8.49 -4.03
C GLU A 87 18.38 -7.16 -4.06
N ASN A 88 19.70 -7.19 -4.28
CA ASN A 88 20.51 -5.98 -4.38
C ASN A 88 20.05 -5.12 -5.57
N GLY A 89 19.91 -3.81 -5.35
CA GLY A 89 19.38 -2.88 -6.36
C GLY A 89 17.85 -2.82 -6.46
N GLN A 90 17.12 -3.69 -5.77
CA GLN A 90 15.66 -3.67 -5.76
C GLN A 90 15.15 -2.38 -5.11
N ALA A 91 14.20 -1.72 -5.79
CA ALA A 91 13.52 -0.55 -5.28
C ALA A 91 12.46 -0.94 -4.23
N VAL A 92 12.38 -0.18 -3.15
CA VAL A 92 11.46 -0.44 -2.04
C VAL A 92 10.84 0.85 -1.51
N ARG A 93 9.61 0.73 -1.00
CA ARG A 93 9.00 1.74 -0.12
C ARG A 93 9.46 1.46 1.30
N VAL A 94 9.65 2.51 2.08
CA VAL A 94 10.17 2.41 3.44
C VAL A 94 9.22 3.10 4.41
N CYS A 95 9.01 2.46 5.55
CA CYS A 95 8.19 3.01 6.62
C CYS A 95 8.78 2.63 7.99
N ARG A 96 8.40 3.37 9.01
CA ARG A 96 8.76 3.09 10.39
C ARG A 96 7.55 2.55 11.15
N VAL A 97 7.67 1.36 11.74
CA VAL A 97 6.64 0.72 12.57
C VAL A 97 7.21 0.57 13.98
N GLY A 98 6.79 1.43 14.90
CA GLY A 98 7.40 1.56 16.20
C GLY A 98 8.89 1.89 16.08
N THR A 99 9.76 1.02 16.56
CA THR A 99 11.23 1.18 16.47
C THR A 99 11.86 0.51 15.25
N LYS A 100 11.07 -0.23 14.45
CA LYS A 100 11.57 -1.00 13.31
C LYS A 100 11.50 -0.21 12.02
N TRP A 101 12.53 -0.32 11.20
CA TRP A 101 12.44 0.00 9.78
C TRP A 101 11.86 -1.18 9.02
N VAL A 102 10.94 -0.90 8.13
CA VAL A 102 10.25 -1.89 7.30
C VAL A 102 10.37 -1.46 5.84
N SER A 103 10.69 -2.40 4.96
CA SER A 103 10.76 -2.18 3.52
C SER A 103 9.79 -3.09 2.78
N VAL A 104 9.05 -2.50 1.84
CA VAL A 104 8.07 -3.18 1.01
C VAL A 104 8.53 -3.07 -0.44
N PRO A 105 8.67 -4.17 -1.18
CA PRO A 105 9.02 -4.12 -2.58
C PRO A 105 7.96 -3.34 -3.37
N VAL A 106 8.41 -2.60 -4.38
CA VAL A 106 7.51 -1.90 -5.30
C VAL A 106 7.14 -2.81 -6.45
N ASP A 107 5.85 -2.82 -6.81
CA ASP A 107 5.37 -3.56 -7.97
C ASP A 107 5.70 -2.80 -9.25
N ALA A 108 6.38 -3.45 -10.17
CA ALA A 108 6.57 -2.93 -11.52
C ALA A 108 5.22 -2.92 -12.26
N ARG A 109 4.89 -1.77 -12.86
CA ARG A 109 3.70 -1.62 -13.71
C ARG A 109 4.14 -1.19 -15.11
N PRO A 110 3.52 -1.71 -16.18
CA PRO A 110 3.78 -1.20 -17.52
C PRO A 110 3.59 0.33 -17.57
N TYR A 111 4.53 1.03 -18.19
CA TYR A 111 4.50 2.48 -18.42
C TYR A 111 4.65 3.40 -17.20
N HIS A 112 4.87 2.86 -16.00
CA HIS A 112 5.10 3.66 -14.79
C HIS A 112 6.33 3.17 -14.05
N LEU A 113 7.25 4.08 -13.77
CA LEU A 113 8.28 3.85 -12.75
C LEU A 113 7.59 3.91 -11.39
N PRO A 114 7.74 2.88 -10.56
CA PRO A 114 7.18 2.92 -9.22
C PRO A 114 7.94 3.94 -8.37
N GLU A 115 7.21 4.66 -7.54
CA GLU A 115 7.83 5.47 -6.51
C GLU A 115 8.55 4.59 -5.49
N ALA A 116 9.76 5.00 -5.09
CA ALA A 116 10.59 4.27 -4.14
C ALA A 116 11.27 5.22 -3.16
N ASP A 117 11.38 4.80 -1.92
CA ASP A 117 12.04 5.55 -0.85
C ASP A 117 13.50 5.13 -0.66
N ALA A 118 13.83 3.93 -1.11
CA ALA A 118 15.15 3.35 -1.00
C ALA A 118 15.42 2.30 -2.07
N VAL A 119 16.69 1.92 -2.20
CA VAL A 119 17.11 0.70 -2.90
C VAL A 119 17.82 -0.23 -1.93
N ILE A 120 17.66 -1.53 -2.13
CA ILE A 120 18.37 -2.55 -1.35
C ILE A 120 19.85 -2.49 -1.72
N ALA A 121 20.70 -2.26 -0.73
CA ALA A 121 22.15 -2.20 -0.89
C ALA A 121 22.86 -3.51 -0.52
N GLY A 122 22.12 -4.45 0.04
CA GLY A 122 22.59 -5.79 0.37
C GLY A 122 21.68 -6.52 1.35
N SER A 123 21.76 -7.84 1.33
CA SER A 123 21.07 -8.73 2.27
C SER A 123 21.92 -9.94 2.55
N ALA A 124 21.76 -10.54 3.73
CA ALA A 124 22.36 -11.85 4.00
C ALA A 124 21.53 -12.94 3.30
N PRO A 125 22.14 -14.04 2.86
CA PRO A 125 21.43 -15.18 2.26
C PRO A 125 20.29 -15.67 3.17
N ARG A 126 19.11 -15.87 2.60
CA ARG A 126 17.88 -16.32 3.29
C ARG A 126 17.40 -15.41 4.43
N SER A 127 17.88 -14.16 4.49
CA SER A 127 17.44 -13.18 5.47
C SER A 127 16.22 -12.42 4.95
N GLN A 128 15.25 -12.16 5.83
CA GLN A 128 14.16 -11.22 5.59
C GLN A 128 14.55 -9.79 6.06
N ARG A 129 15.84 -9.51 6.23
CA ARG A 129 16.39 -8.19 6.52
C ARG A 129 17.29 -7.72 5.41
N ALA A 130 17.14 -6.46 5.04
CA ALA A 130 17.92 -5.82 4.01
C ALA A 130 18.60 -4.55 4.53
N LYS A 131 19.83 -4.30 4.05
CA LYS A 131 20.45 -2.98 4.17
C LYS A 131 19.91 -2.09 3.06
N LEU A 132 19.44 -0.92 3.41
CA LEU A 132 18.83 0.04 2.49
C LEU A 132 19.74 1.25 2.29
N ARG A 133 19.79 1.72 1.07
CA ARG A 133 20.28 3.06 0.73
C ARG A 133 19.07 3.94 0.48
N LEU A 134 18.81 4.87 1.39
CA LEU A 134 17.69 5.79 1.30
C LEU A 134 17.86 6.74 0.11
N LEU A 135 16.74 7.06 -0.56
CA LEU A 135 16.65 8.04 -1.65
C LEU A 135 16.01 9.36 -1.17
N SER A 136 15.32 9.30 -0.04
CA SER A 136 14.64 10.43 0.59
C SER A 136 15.13 10.63 2.02
N GLU A 137 14.88 11.81 2.58
CA GLU A 137 15.24 12.11 3.97
C GLU A 137 14.36 11.31 4.94
N GLU A 138 14.91 10.92 6.11
CA GLU A 138 14.20 10.13 7.11
C GLU A 138 12.91 10.81 7.60
N ASP A 139 12.93 12.14 7.72
CA ASP A 139 11.77 12.92 8.19
C ASP A 139 10.56 12.80 7.26
N SER A 140 10.79 12.58 5.95
CA SER A 140 9.72 12.37 4.98
C SER A 140 8.95 11.06 5.20
N MET A 141 9.48 10.15 6.03
CA MET A 141 8.90 8.84 6.30
C MET A 141 8.01 8.82 7.54
N SER A 142 7.93 9.92 8.28
CA SER A 142 7.15 10.03 9.54
C SER A 142 5.63 10.01 9.32
N ASN A 143 5.16 10.44 8.13
CA ASN A 143 3.74 10.51 7.79
C ASN A 143 3.25 9.32 6.96
N LYS A 144 3.80 8.13 7.22
CA LYS A 144 3.47 6.90 6.51
C LYS A 144 2.92 5.83 7.43
N ILE A 145 2.02 5.00 6.90
CA ILE A 145 1.56 3.77 7.56
C ILE A 145 1.72 2.57 6.64
N VAL A 146 2.06 1.42 7.20
CA VAL A 146 2.09 0.14 6.47
C VAL A 146 0.80 -0.59 6.72
N VAL A 147 0.11 -0.94 5.64
CA VAL A 147 -1.11 -1.76 5.65
C VAL A 147 -0.84 -3.03 4.85
N ALA A 148 -0.88 -4.18 5.51
CA ALA A 148 -0.71 -5.47 4.87
C ALA A 148 -2.07 -6.09 4.53
N GLY A 149 -2.18 -6.76 3.38
CA GLY A 149 -3.41 -7.46 2.99
C GLY A 149 -3.53 -7.69 1.50
N CYS A 150 -4.65 -8.24 1.08
CA CYS A 150 -4.87 -8.68 -0.31
C CYS A 150 -5.98 -7.91 -1.06
N ASP A 151 -6.70 -7.01 -0.39
CA ASP A 151 -7.83 -6.31 -1.00
C ASP A 151 -7.37 -5.26 -2.03
N PRO A 152 -7.75 -5.40 -3.31
CA PRO A 152 -7.35 -4.44 -4.34
C PRO A 152 -7.98 -3.04 -4.14
N ALA A 153 -9.13 -2.95 -3.46
CA ALA A 153 -9.80 -1.66 -3.23
C ALA A 153 -9.14 -0.82 -2.13
N THR A 154 -8.16 -1.37 -1.39
CA THR A 154 -7.30 -0.56 -0.49
C THR A 154 -6.59 0.57 -1.23
N SER A 155 -6.37 0.43 -2.54
CA SER A 155 -5.84 1.50 -3.39
C SER A 155 -6.76 2.73 -3.47
N LEU A 156 -8.09 2.54 -3.42
CA LEU A 156 -9.06 3.65 -3.38
C LEU A 156 -9.01 4.38 -2.04
N LEU A 157 -8.87 3.62 -0.95
CA LEU A 157 -8.68 4.17 0.39
C LEU A 157 -7.37 4.95 0.47
N SER A 158 -6.24 4.37 0.03
CA SER A 158 -4.93 5.01 0.03
C SER A 158 -4.95 6.38 -0.67
N ARG A 159 -5.50 6.45 -1.88
CA ARG A 159 -5.64 7.72 -2.60
C ARG A 159 -6.54 8.72 -1.88
N MET A 160 -7.56 8.26 -1.18
CA MET A 160 -8.44 9.15 -0.41
C MET A 160 -7.71 9.71 0.81
N VAL A 161 -6.99 8.88 1.56
CA VAL A 161 -6.19 9.26 2.74
C VAL A 161 -5.13 10.28 2.34
N GLU A 162 -4.35 9.99 1.32
CA GLU A 162 -3.32 10.90 0.80
C GLU A 162 -3.89 12.28 0.46
N ARG A 163 -5.01 12.32 -0.28
CA ARG A 163 -5.64 13.60 -0.69
C ARG A 163 -6.23 14.40 0.47
N LEU A 164 -6.68 13.75 1.53
CA LEU A 164 -7.32 14.42 2.67
C LEU A 164 -6.33 14.89 3.74
N SER A 165 -5.24 14.16 3.92
CA SER A 165 -4.34 14.34 5.06
C SER A 165 -2.85 14.38 4.69
N GLY A 166 -2.48 14.09 3.44
CA GLY A 166 -1.09 13.90 3.05
C GLY A 166 -0.42 12.66 3.65
N VAL A 167 -1.19 11.81 4.35
CA VAL A 167 -0.68 10.55 4.89
C VAL A 167 -0.52 9.54 3.76
N GLU A 168 0.60 8.89 3.72
CA GLU A 168 0.92 7.87 2.74
C GLU A 168 0.69 6.48 3.30
N MET A 169 -0.13 5.68 2.60
CA MET A 169 -0.35 4.28 2.91
C MET A 169 0.58 3.40 2.06
N VAL A 170 1.59 2.82 2.67
CA VAL A 170 2.44 1.80 2.05
C VAL A 170 1.71 0.47 2.13
N HIS A 171 1.24 -0.02 0.99
CA HIS A 171 0.53 -1.30 0.93
C HIS A 171 1.53 -2.45 0.79
N ALA A 172 1.53 -3.40 1.73
CA ALA A 172 2.31 -4.64 1.71
C ALA A 172 1.40 -5.80 1.26
N PRO A 173 1.44 -6.21 -0.03
CA PRO A 173 0.60 -7.30 -0.52
C PRO A 173 0.90 -8.59 0.21
N SER A 174 -0.13 -9.23 0.76
CA SER A 174 0.03 -10.45 1.56
C SER A 174 -1.27 -11.22 1.69
N SER A 175 -1.19 -12.52 1.99
CA SER A 175 -2.36 -13.28 2.44
C SER A 175 -2.82 -12.76 3.80
N SER A 176 -4.09 -13.06 4.16
CA SER A 176 -4.64 -12.69 5.48
C SER A 176 -3.81 -13.25 6.64
N GLN A 177 -3.35 -14.49 6.53
CA GLN A 177 -2.53 -15.11 7.57
C GLN A 177 -1.18 -14.39 7.70
N LEU A 178 -0.50 -14.13 6.60
CA LEU A 178 0.80 -13.45 6.61
C LEU A 178 0.69 -12.01 7.13
N ALA A 179 -0.40 -11.30 6.79
CA ALA A 179 -0.66 -9.96 7.32
C ALA A 179 -0.78 -9.96 8.85
N LEU A 180 -1.52 -10.95 9.40
CA LEU A 180 -1.67 -11.12 10.86
C LEU A 180 -0.35 -11.52 11.54
N ASP A 181 0.46 -12.35 10.90
CA ASP A 181 1.78 -12.71 11.40
C ASP A 181 2.72 -11.48 11.45
N TRP A 182 2.73 -10.66 10.40
CA TRP A 182 3.50 -9.40 10.39
C TRP A 182 3.00 -8.40 11.44
N LEU A 183 1.69 -8.34 11.68
CA LEU A 183 1.12 -7.52 12.75
C LEU A 183 1.59 -8.02 14.14
N LYS A 184 1.55 -9.32 14.35
CA LYS A 184 2.02 -9.97 15.60
C LYS A 184 3.49 -9.69 15.87
N GLU A 185 4.30 -9.64 14.82
CA GLU A 185 5.72 -9.34 14.87
C GLU A 185 6.03 -7.84 14.93
N GLY A 186 5.02 -6.97 14.88
CA GLY A 186 5.18 -5.51 14.88
C GLY A 186 5.91 -4.98 13.64
N LYS A 187 5.63 -5.54 12.48
CA LYS A 187 6.19 -5.15 11.17
C LYS A 187 5.22 -4.31 10.34
N VAL A 188 3.94 -4.30 10.69
CA VAL A 188 2.90 -3.51 10.04
C VAL A 188 2.06 -2.79 11.08
N HIS A 189 1.47 -1.67 10.71
CA HIS A 189 0.53 -0.95 11.58
C HIS A 189 -0.85 -1.61 11.57
N ILE A 190 -1.27 -2.10 10.41
CA ILE A 190 -2.61 -2.63 10.16
C ILE A 190 -2.50 -3.88 9.30
N ALA A 191 -3.22 -4.93 9.68
CA ALA A 191 -3.40 -6.14 8.89
C ALA A 191 -4.83 -6.21 8.37
N GLY A 192 -4.98 -6.47 7.06
CA GLY A 192 -6.26 -6.79 6.44
C GLY A 192 -6.51 -8.29 6.46
N SER A 193 -7.70 -8.71 6.85
CA SER A 193 -8.05 -10.13 6.98
C SER A 193 -9.49 -10.42 6.58
N HIS A 194 -9.72 -11.59 5.98
CA HIS A 194 -11.03 -12.17 5.68
C HIS A 194 -11.07 -13.68 5.99
N LEU A 195 -10.39 -14.08 7.07
CA LEU A 195 -10.36 -15.48 7.50
C LEU A 195 -11.66 -15.86 8.20
N GLN A 196 -12.30 -16.94 7.75
CA GLN A 196 -13.43 -17.52 8.43
C GLN A 196 -12.97 -18.62 9.40
N ASP A 197 -13.47 -18.57 10.61
CA ASP A 197 -13.25 -19.65 11.58
C ASP A 197 -14.16 -20.84 11.23
N GLN A 198 -13.57 -22.02 11.10
CA GLN A 198 -14.28 -23.23 10.65
C GLN A 198 -15.30 -23.76 11.65
N HIS A 199 -15.17 -23.41 12.94
CA HIS A 199 -16.05 -23.91 14.00
C HIS A 199 -17.26 -23.00 14.21
N THR A 200 -17.04 -21.68 14.16
CA THR A 200 -18.08 -20.69 14.45
C THR A 200 -18.72 -20.10 13.21
N ALA A 201 -18.11 -20.30 12.04
CA ALA A 201 -18.44 -19.64 10.79
C ALA A 201 -18.32 -18.10 10.83
N GLU A 202 -17.81 -17.53 11.91
CA GLU A 202 -17.56 -16.09 12.04
C GLU A 202 -16.26 -15.67 11.34
N PHE A 203 -16.28 -14.43 10.79
CA PHE A 203 -15.10 -13.85 10.17
C PHE A 203 -14.23 -13.12 11.19
N ASN A 204 -12.94 -13.40 11.14
CA ASN A 204 -11.82 -12.73 11.77
C ASN A 204 -11.81 -12.80 13.32
N LEU A 205 -12.88 -12.43 14.02
CA LEU A 205 -12.86 -12.28 15.48
C LEU A 205 -12.36 -13.52 16.24
N PRO A 206 -12.84 -14.77 15.96
CA PRO A 206 -12.33 -15.95 16.66
C PRO A 206 -10.86 -16.22 16.36
N VAL A 207 -10.44 -15.98 15.10
CA VAL A 207 -9.06 -16.16 14.67
C VAL A 207 -8.16 -15.15 15.39
N ILE A 208 -8.56 -13.89 15.47
CA ILE A 208 -7.81 -12.82 16.11
C ILE A 208 -7.67 -13.07 17.61
N ARG A 209 -8.75 -13.45 18.31
CA ARG A 209 -8.69 -13.80 19.73
C ARG A 209 -7.69 -14.94 20.01
N ARG A 210 -7.62 -15.92 19.13
CA ARG A 210 -6.68 -17.04 19.22
C ARG A 210 -5.23 -16.64 18.94
N LEU A 211 -5.00 -15.78 17.93
CA LEU A 211 -3.65 -15.36 17.52
C LEU A 211 -3.05 -14.29 18.46
N PHE A 212 -3.89 -13.50 19.10
CA PHE A 212 -3.49 -12.38 19.95
C PHE A 212 -4.08 -12.53 21.38
N PRO A 213 -3.82 -13.63 22.08
CA PRO A 213 -4.31 -13.81 23.43
C PRO A 213 -3.74 -12.70 24.33
N ASN A 214 -4.58 -12.11 25.17
CA ASN A 214 -4.20 -11.06 26.12
C ASN A 214 -3.65 -9.75 25.48
N ARG A 215 -3.90 -9.51 24.20
CA ARG A 215 -3.60 -8.24 23.53
C ARG A 215 -4.87 -7.47 23.26
N ASP A 216 -4.82 -6.17 23.50
CA ASP A 216 -5.94 -5.28 23.17
C ASP A 216 -5.90 -4.96 21.67
N MET A 217 -6.78 -5.62 20.94
CA MET A 217 -6.87 -5.49 19.49
C MET A 217 -8.12 -4.69 19.10
N ALA A 218 -8.01 -3.90 18.05
CA ALA A 218 -9.14 -3.31 17.38
C ALA A 218 -9.38 -4.04 16.05
N VAL A 219 -10.64 -4.34 15.76
CA VAL A 219 -11.10 -4.95 14.51
C VAL A 219 -12.12 -4.01 13.89
N VAL A 220 -11.79 -3.43 12.74
CA VAL A 220 -12.59 -2.42 12.07
C VAL A 220 -13.02 -2.94 10.70
N THR A 221 -14.32 -2.99 10.45
CA THR A 221 -14.84 -3.45 9.17
C THR A 221 -14.42 -2.51 8.03
N PHE A 222 -13.80 -3.06 6.99
CA PHE A 222 -13.58 -2.34 5.75
C PHE A 222 -14.78 -2.46 4.83
N ALA A 223 -15.16 -3.69 4.47
CA ALA A 223 -16.34 -3.94 3.63
C ALA A 223 -16.74 -5.42 3.67
N ARG A 224 -17.93 -5.71 3.14
CA ARG A 224 -18.28 -7.06 2.70
C ARG A 224 -18.21 -7.15 1.20
N TRP A 225 -17.81 -8.30 0.72
CA TRP A 225 -17.74 -8.58 -0.71
C TRP A 225 -18.18 -10.00 -1.05
N GLU A 226 -18.29 -10.29 -2.32
CA GLU A 226 -18.49 -11.65 -2.80
C GLU A 226 -17.19 -12.26 -3.30
N GLU A 227 -16.90 -13.44 -2.83
CA GLU A 227 -15.85 -14.33 -3.28
C GLU A 227 -16.47 -15.42 -4.16
N GLY A 228 -15.79 -15.80 -5.26
CA GLY A 228 -16.33 -16.77 -6.18
C GLY A 228 -15.37 -17.19 -7.28
N LEU A 229 -15.90 -17.89 -8.27
CA LEU A 229 -15.15 -18.27 -9.46
C LEU A 229 -15.22 -17.14 -10.49
N VAL A 230 -14.06 -16.64 -10.86
CA VAL A 230 -13.90 -15.72 -11.98
C VAL A 230 -13.66 -16.54 -13.24
N VAL A 231 -14.41 -16.28 -14.27
CA VAL A 231 -14.38 -17.02 -15.55
C VAL A 231 -14.30 -16.04 -16.73
N ALA A 232 -13.89 -16.53 -17.88
CA ALA A 232 -13.87 -15.72 -19.10
C ALA A 232 -15.28 -15.19 -19.45
N PRO A 233 -15.39 -14.10 -20.22
CA PRO A 233 -16.67 -13.58 -20.68
C PRO A 233 -17.52 -14.66 -21.36
N ASP A 234 -18.83 -14.63 -21.11
CA ASP A 234 -19.81 -15.61 -21.58
C ASP A 234 -19.60 -17.03 -21.01
N ASN A 235 -18.69 -17.21 -20.07
CA ASN A 235 -18.40 -18.46 -19.39
C ASN A 235 -18.36 -19.68 -20.33
N PRO A 236 -17.45 -19.74 -21.31
CA PRO A 236 -17.46 -20.73 -22.40
C PRO A 236 -17.29 -22.17 -21.92
N LYS A 237 -16.80 -22.36 -20.70
CA LYS A 237 -16.69 -23.67 -20.06
C LYS A 237 -17.92 -24.02 -19.21
N SER A 238 -18.91 -23.13 -19.10
CA SER A 238 -20.10 -23.32 -18.27
C SER A 238 -19.76 -23.77 -16.85
N ILE A 239 -18.79 -23.10 -16.21
CA ILE A 239 -18.35 -23.35 -14.83
C ILE A 239 -19.32 -22.63 -13.91
N ARG A 240 -20.03 -23.38 -13.05
CA ARG A 240 -21.06 -22.82 -12.15
C ARG A 240 -20.85 -23.18 -10.69
N THR A 241 -20.16 -24.28 -10.44
CA THR A 241 -19.92 -24.79 -9.08
C THR A 241 -18.50 -25.35 -8.96
N VAL A 242 -18.07 -25.69 -7.74
CA VAL A 242 -16.75 -26.29 -7.52
C VAL A 242 -16.64 -27.71 -8.08
N GLU A 243 -17.75 -28.41 -8.25
CA GLU A 243 -17.82 -29.74 -8.88
C GLU A 243 -17.38 -29.70 -10.35
N ASP A 244 -17.64 -28.57 -11.05
CA ASP A 244 -17.24 -28.38 -12.43
C ASP A 244 -15.70 -28.35 -12.59
N LEU A 245 -14.97 -28.06 -11.53
CA LEU A 245 -13.50 -28.06 -11.54
C LEU A 245 -12.90 -29.45 -11.73
N GLN A 246 -13.67 -30.53 -11.49
CA GLN A 246 -13.23 -31.91 -11.74
C GLN A 246 -13.12 -32.27 -13.23
N ARG A 247 -13.74 -31.46 -14.10
CA ARG A 247 -13.69 -31.71 -15.55
C ARG A 247 -12.26 -31.57 -16.05
N LYS A 248 -11.76 -32.58 -16.77
CA LYS A 248 -10.39 -32.60 -17.34
C LYS A 248 -10.09 -31.41 -18.29
N THR A 249 -11.14 -30.79 -18.81
CA THR A 249 -11.06 -29.62 -19.70
C THR A 249 -11.02 -28.28 -18.98
N VAL A 250 -11.14 -28.27 -17.64
CA VAL A 250 -11.13 -27.07 -16.80
C VAL A 250 -9.81 -26.99 -16.06
N THR A 251 -9.17 -25.84 -16.11
CA THR A 251 -7.94 -25.53 -15.37
C THR A 251 -8.18 -24.31 -14.49
N ILE A 252 -7.81 -24.41 -13.22
CA ILE A 252 -7.93 -23.30 -12.26
C ILE A 252 -6.57 -22.66 -11.95
N MET A 253 -6.56 -21.35 -11.72
CA MET A 253 -5.52 -20.65 -10.96
C MET A 253 -5.98 -20.53 -9.52
N ASN A 254 -5.26 -21.19 -8.62
CA ASN A 254 -5.52 -21.10 -7.19
C ASN A 254 -4.88 -19.83 -6.60
N ARG A 255 -5.13 -19.57 -5.33
CA ARG A 255 -4.49 -18.51 -4.57
C ARG A 255 -3.35 -19.08 -3.73
N GLU A 256 -2.48 -18.18 -3.30
CA GLU A 256 -1.38 -18.49 -2.39
C GLU A 256 -1.87 -19.12 -1.08
N THR A 257 -1.03 -19.96 -0.49
CA THR A 257 -1.31 -20.58 0.82
C THR A 257 -1.48 -19.50 1.90
N GLY A 258 -2.48 -19.70 2.77
CA GLY A 258 -2.83 -18.73 3.83
C GLY A 258 -3.78 -17.63 3.38
N SER A 259 -4.22 -17.58 2.12
CA SER A 259 -5.29 -16.70 1.68
C SER A 259 -6.67 -17.23 2.06
N GLY A 260 -7.62 -16.33 2.35
CA GLY A 260 -9.01 -16.69 2.61
C GLY A 260 -9.67 -17.37 1.42
N SER A 261 -9.38 -16.90 0.19
CA SER A 261 -9.89 -17.51 -1.05
C SER A 261 -9.48 -18.97 -1.20
N ARG A 262 -8.21 -19.28 -0.89
CA ARG A 262 -7.75 -20.68 -0.92
C ARG A 262 -8.45 -21.50 0.16
N ALA A 263 -8.56 -20.97 1.37
CA ALA A 263 -9.28 -21.65 2.45
C ALA A 263 -10.76 -21.90 2.09
N LEU A 264 -11.41 -20.95 1.38
CA LEU A 264 -12.77 -21.12 0.86
C LEU A 264 -12.83 -22.26 -0.15
N LEU A 265 -11.94 -22.26 -1.16
CA LEU A 265 -11.91 -23.32 -2.18
C LEU A 265 -11.69 -24.70 -1.54
N ASP A 266 -10.70 -24.80 -0.65
CA ASP A 266 -10.36 -26.06 0.04
C ASP A 266 -11.53 -26.56 0.87
N GLY A 267 -12.25 -25.67 1.58
CA GLY A 267 -13.44 -26.01 2.35
C GLY A 267 -14.59 -26.51 1.46
N LEU A 268 -14.85 -25.85 0.33
CA LEU A 268 -15.90 -26.25 -0.61
C LEU A 268 -15.58 -27.59 -1.27
N LEU A 269 -14.34 -27.80 -1.71
CA LEU A 269 -13.90 -29.09 -2.28
C LEU A 269 -14.03 -30.21 -1.25
N SER A 270 -13.63 -29.96 -0.01
CA SER A 270 -13.78 -30.95 1.08
C SER A 270 -15.22 -31.29 1.35
N SER A 271 -16.12 -30.28 1.40
CA SER A 271 -17.56 -30.48 1.62
C SER A 271 -18.22 -31.25 0.48
N ALA A 272 -17.72 -31.08 -0.74
CA ALA A 272 -18.20 -31.82 -1.91
C ALA A 272 -17.52 -33.21 -2.06
N GLY A 273 -16.60 -33.58 -1.18
CA GLY A 273 -15.86 -34.84 -1.27
C GLY A 273 -14.88 -34.91 -2.44
N ILE A 274 -14.43 -33.76 -2.93
CA ILE A 274 -13.56 -33.66 -4.12
C ILE A 274 -12.09 -33.57 -3.67
N PRO A 275 -11.26 -34.56 -4.05
CA PRO A 275 -9.84 -34.51 -3.72
C PRO A 275 -9.12 -33.43 -4.57
N ALA A 276 -8.40 -32.54 -3.90
CA ALA A 276 -7.67 -31.42 -4.53
C ALA A 276 -6.71 -31.89 -5.65
N LYS A 277 -6.09 -33.06 -5.50
CA LYS A 277 -5.22 -33.69 -6.53
C LYS A 277 -5.93 -33.97 -7.86
N GLY A 278 -7.25 -34.06 -7.86
CA GLY A 278 -8.08 -34.23 -9.07
C GLY A 278 -8.31 -32.96 -9.86
N ILE A 279 -8.02 -31.81 -9.29
CA ILE A 279 -8.27 -30.50 -9.90
C ILE A 279 -7.05 -30.04 -10.69
N ARG A 280 -7.23 -29.88 -12.00
CA ARG A 280 -6.16 -29.41 -12.88
C ARG A 280 -5.80 -27.96 -12.57
N GLY A 281 -4.55 -27.71 -12.25
CA GLY A 281 -4.06 -26.37 -11.89
C GLY A 281 -4.18 -26.03 -10.40
N TYR A 282 -4.65 -26.93 -9.54
CA TYR A 282 -4.78 -26.68 -8.11
C TYR A 282 -3.47 -26.21 -7.45
N ASP A 283 -2.33 -26.76 -7.88
CA ASP A 283 -1.01 -26.39 -7.35
C ASP A 283 -0.45 -25.10 -7.98
N ARG A 284 -1.08 -24.58 -9.03
CA ARG A 284 -0.75 -23.26 -9.58
C ARG A 284 -1.32 -22.19 -8.66
N SER A 285 -0.52 -21.23 -8.27
CA SER A 285 -0.99 -20.16 -7.41
C SER A 285 -0.57 -18.78 -7.91
N ALA A 286 -1.48 -17.85 -7.81
CA ALA A 286 -1.24 -16.43 -8.07
C ALA A 286 -1.35 -15.63 -6.77
N PHE A 287 -0.50 -14.61 -6.64
CA PHE A 287 -0.53 -13.69 -5.52
C PHE A 287 -1.58 -12.59 -5.72
N GLY A 288 -2.55 -12.53 -4.80
CA GLY A 288 -3.61 -11.53 -4.84
C GLY A 288 -4.72 -11.83 -5.86
N HIS A 289 -5.87 -11.20 -5.65
CA HIS A 289 -7.07 -11.44 -6.47
C HIS A 289 -6.91 -10.98 -7.92
N LEU A 290 -6.24 -9.83 -8.15
CA LEU A 290 -6.05 -9.30 -9.50
C LEU A 290 -5.12 -10.16 -10.35
N SER A 291 -4.03 -10.69 -9.76
CA SER A 291 -3.11 -11.57 -10.50
C SER A 291 -3.78 -12.89 -10.89
N ALA A 292 -4.62 -13.44 -10.00
CA ALA A 292 -5.39 -14.64 -10.31
C ALA A 292 -6.40 -14.39 -11.45
N ALA A 293 -7.14 -13.27 -11.39
CA ALA A 293 -8.09 -12.89 -12.43
C ALA A 293 -7.39 -12.56 -13.77
N TYR A 294 -6.19 -11.98 -13.71
CA TYR A 294 -5.41 -11.71 -14.91
C TYR A 294 -4.99 -12.98 -15.66
N ALA A 295 -4.72 -14.07 -14.96
CA ALA A 295 -4.45 -15.38 -15.59
C ALA A 295 -5.66 -15.92 -16.37
N VAL A 296 -6.89 -15.59 -15.93
CA VAL A 296 -8.12 -15.90 -16.70
C VAL A 296 -8.23 -14.99 -17.92
N LEU A 297 -7.97 -13.68 -17.76
CA LEU A 297 -8.00 -12.72 -18.86
C LEU A 297 -7.08 -13.11 -20.01
N THR A 298 -5.88 -13.58 -19.68
CA THR A 298 -4.87 -13.97 -20.67
C THR A 298 -5.09 -15.37 -21.27
N GLY A 299 -6.10 -16.11 -20.79
CA GLY A 299 -6.39 -17.48 -21.23
C GLY A 299 -5.38 -18.52 -20.72
N GLU A 300 -4.54 -18.19 -19.75
CA GLU A 300 -3.61 -19.14 -19.11
C GLU A 300 -4.38 -20.26 -18.38
N VAL A 301 -5.51 -19.90 -17.79
CA VAL A 301 -6.44 -20.80 -17.12
C VAL A 301 -7.89 -20.47 -17.46
N ASP A 302 -8.81 -21.41 -17.20
CA ASP A 302 -10.25 -21.24 -17.49
C ASP A 302 -10.98 -20.49 -16.38
N CYS A 303 -10.50 -20.59 -15.14
CA CYS A 303 -11.08 -19.91 -13.99
C CYS A 303 -10.06 -19.68 -12.89
N CYS A 304 -10.43 -18.82 -11.95
CA CYS A 304 -9.71 -18.67 -10.67
C CYS A 304 -10.69 -18.43 -9.53
N ILE A 305 -10.22 -18.54 -8.28
CA ILE A 305 -10.99 -18.10 -7.12
C ILE A 305 -10.53 -16.70 -6.72
N ALA A 306 -11.46 -15.73 -6.76
CA ALA A 306 -11.16 -14.33 -6.43
C ALA A 306 -12.44 -13.55 -6.10
N THR A 307 -12.29 -12.26 -5.78
CA THR A 307 -13.41 -11.35 -5.51
C THR A 307 -14.14 -10.92 -6.80
N ARG A 308 -15.42 -10.54 -6.66
CA ARG A 308 -16.19 -9.92 -7.76
C ARG A 308 -15.51 -8.65 -8.29
N SER A 309 -14.84 -7.88 -7.43
CA SER A 309 -14.11 -6.68 -7.84
C SER A 309 -12.97 -6.98 -8.82
N ALA A 310 -12.28 -8.11 -8.62
CA ALA A 310 -11.22 -8.54 -9.53
C ALA A 310 -11.78 -8.93 -10.92
N ALA A 311 -12.91 -9.63 -10.95
CA ALA A 311 -13.61 -9.93 -12.21
C ALA A 311 -14.02 -8.65 -12.94
N ARG A 312 -14.67 -7.70 -12.27
CA ARG A 312 -15.07 -6.40 -12.83
C ARG A 312 -13.90 -5.61 -13.40
N THR A 313 -12.76 -5.61 -12.74
CA THR A 313 -11.55 -4.88 -13.17
C THR A 313 -11.10 -5.30 -14.56
N PHE A 314 -11.29 -6.56 -14.92
CA PHE A 314 -10.84 -7.12 -16.20
C PHE A 314 -11.99 -7.44 -17.17
N GLY A 315 -13.24 -7.06 -16.84
CA GLY A 315 -14.40 -7.37 -17.70
C GLY A 315 -14.69 -8.87 -17.80
N LEU A 316 -14.39 -9.62 -16.75
CA LEU A 316 -14.62 -11.07 -16.66
C LEU A 316 -15.96 -11.38 -15.98
N ASP A 317 -16.51 -12.57 -16.28
CA ASP A 317 -17.71 -13.06 -15.62
C ASP A 317 -17.40 -13.63 -14.24
N PHE A 318 -18.44 -13.69 -13.41
CA PHE A 318 -18.29 -14.05 -12.01
C PHE A 318 -19.42 -14.98 -11.53
N VAL A 319 -19.04 -16.09 -10.94
CA VAL A 319 -19.94 -17.05 -10.30
C VAL A 319 -19.80 -16.92 -8.79
N PRO A 320 -20.77 -16.35 -8.07
CA PRO A 320 -20.67 -16.14 -6.62
C PRO A 320 -20.68 -17.47 -5.87
N LEU A 321 -19.79 -17.60 -4.89
CA LEU A 321 -19.74 -18.76 -4.00
C LEU A 321 -20.10 -18.38 -2.56
N ARG A 322 -19.59 -17.26 -2.05
CA ARG A 322 -19.81 -16.82 -0.67
C ARG A 322 -19.65 -15.30 -0.52
N SER A 323 -20.44 -14.75 0.41
CA SER A 323 -20.19 -13.39 0.93
C SER A 323 -19.13 -13.47 2.03
N GLU A 324 -18.13 -12.60 1.99
CA GLU A 324 -17.05 -12.53 2.96
C GLU A 324 -16.95 -11.15 3.58
N GLN A 325 -16.33 -11.07 4.74
CA GLN A 325 -16.10 -9.84 5.46
C GLN A 325 -14.62 -9.59 5.60
N TYR A 326 -14.18 -8.43 5.09
CA TYR A 326 -12.82 -7.95 5.24
C TYR A 326 -12.74 -6.89 6.33
N ASP A 327 -11.87 -7.14 7.30
CA ASP A 327 -11.64 -6.25 8.42
C ASP A 327 -10.18 -5.81 8.46
N PHE A 328 -9.96 -4.59 8.95
CA PHE A 328 -8.65 -4.12 9.37
C PHE A 328 -8.43 -4.48 10.85
N VAL A 329 -7.30 -5.07 11.13
CA VAL A 329 -6.87 -5.53 12.46
C VAL A 329 -5.63 -4.77 12.87
N LEU A 330 -5.63 -4.21 14.07
CA LEU A 330 -4.51 -3.44 14.61
C LEU A 330 -4.48 -3.51 16.13
N HIS A 331 -3.33 -3.20 16.73
CA HIS A 331 -3.28 -2.97 18.16
C HIS A 331 -4.07 -1.70 18.50
N ARG A 332 -4.85 -1.72 19.59
CA ARG A 332 -5.74 -0.58 19.93
C ARG A 332 -4.96 0.71 20.17
N GLU A 333 -3.76 0.62 20.72
CA GLU A 333 -2.87 1.78 20.89
C GLU A 333 -2.52 2.45 19.54
N THR A 334 -2.45 1.68 18.46
CA THR A 334 -2.15 2.19 17.11
C THR A 334 -3.25 3.14 16.60
N LEU A 335 -4.48 3.04 17.11
CA LEU A 335 -5.56 3.99 16.80
C LEU A 335 -5.24 5.43 17.21
N GLN A 336 -4.31 5.63 18.15
CA GLN A 336 -3.91 6.96 18.60
C GLN A 336 -2.92 7.65 17.67
N LEU A 337 -2.35 6.93 16.70
CA LEU A 337 -1.43 7.51 15.74
C LEU A 337 -2.20 8.40 14.76
N ALA A 338 -1.78 9.66 14.61
CA ALA A 338 -2.45 10.62 13.71
C ALA A 338 -2.59 10.09 12.26
N PRO A 339 -1.60 9.42 11.65
CA PRO A 339 -1.77 8.85 10.32
C PRO A 339 -2.83 7.74 10.27
N VAL A 340 -3.00 6.96 11.34
CA VAL A 340 -4.02 5.91 11.44
C VAL A 340 -5.40 6.53 11.61
N GLN A 341 -5.54 7.55 12.43
CA GLN A 341 -6.79 8.31 12.58
C GLN A 341 -7.24 8.89 11.22
N ALA A 342 -6.33 9.50 10.47
CA ALA A 342 -6.62 10.00 9.13
C ALA A 342 -7.16 8.91 8.18
N MET A 343 -6.64 7.69 8.26
CA MET A 343 -7.17 6.56 7.51
C MET A 343 -8.61 6.21 7.93
N PHE A 344 -8.89 6.16 9.23
CA PHE A 344 -10.24 5.86 9.72
C PHE A 344 -11.24 6.98 9.44
N ASP A 345 -10.81 8.24 9.47
CA ASP A 345 -11.64 9.37 9.03
C ASP A 345 -12.00 9.24 7.54
N ALA A 346 -11.07 8.78 6.71
CA ALA A 346 -11.34 8.52 5.30
C ALA A 346 -12.39 7.40 5.10
N LEU A 347 -12.41 6.36 5.95
CA LEU A 347 -13.44 5.29 5.90
C LEU A 347 -14.86 5.83 6.16
N GLN A 348 -15.01 6.91 6.92
CA GLN A 348 -16.31 7.52 7.21
C GLN A 348 -16.85 8.36 6.03
N ARG A 349 -16.03 8.63 5.00
CA ARG A 349 -16.44 9.50 3.90
C ARG A 349 -17.41 8.80 2.94
N ALA A 350 -18.57 9.40 2.73
CA ALA A 350 -19.58 8.91 1.78
C ALA A 350 -19.02 8.74 0.36
N THR A 351 -18.09 9.60 -0.05
CA THR A 351 -17.43 9.50 -1.37
C THR A 351 -16.57 8.24 -1.52
N LEU A 352 -15.92 7.78 -0.44
CA LEU A 352 -15.18 6.52 -0.47
C LEU A 352 -16.15 5.34 -0.57
N ARG A 353 -17.16 5.30 0.30
CA ARG A 353 -18.19 4.24 0.30
C ARG A 353 -18.81 4.08 -1.07
N ARG A 354 -19.26 5.19 -1.67
CA ARG A 354 -19.81 5.18 -3.04
C ARG A 354 -18.83 4.63 -4.08
N LYS A 355 -17.53 4.94 -3.98
CA LYS A 355 -16.53 4.37 -4.88
C LYS A 355 -16.38 2.86 -4.68
N LEU A 356 -16.34 2.38 -3.43
CA LEU A 356 -16.27 0.96 -3.11
C LEU A 356 -17.49 0.20 -3.65
N GLU A 357 -18.69 0.76 -3.51
CA GLU A 357 -19.93 0.17 -4.02
C GLU A 357 -19.94 0.11 -5.56
N VAL A 358 -19.65 1.22 -6.22
CA VAL A 358 -19.76 1.31 -7.69
C VAL A 358 -18.63 0.59 -8.40
N LEU A 359 -17.38 0.80 -7.97
CA LEU A 359 -16.21 0.27 -8.68
C LEU A 359 -15.89 -1.17 -8.28
N ALA A 360 -16.01 -1.48 -6.98
CA ALA A 360 -15.67 -2.80 -6.46
C ALA A 360 -16.89 -3.71 -6.22
N GLY A 361 -18.09 -3.16 -6.11
CA GLY A 361 -19.30 -3.90 -5.80
C GLY A 361 -19.37 -4.36 -4.35
N TYR A 362 -18.79 -3.56 -3.44
CA TYR A 362 -18.73 -3.87 -2.02
C TYR A 362 -19.99 -3.39 -1.29
N ASP A 363 -20.39 -4.13 -0.26
CA ASP A 363 -21.34 -3.64 0.73
C ASP A 363 -20.56 -2.84 1.79
N THR A 364 -20.85 -1.54 1.86
CA THR A 364 -20.20 -0.60 2.77
C THR A 364 -21.04 -0.23 3.98
N SER A 365 -22.16 -0.91 4.21
CA SER A 365 -23.11 -0.62 5.29
C SER A 365 -22.46 -0.63 6.69
N GLN A 366 -21.42 -1.44 6.88
CA GLN A 366 -20.68 -1.58 8.13
C GLN A 366 -19.26 -0.99 8.06
N THR A 367 -18.89 -0.28 6.97
CA THR A 367 -17.56 0.29 6.82
C THR A 367 -17.24 1.28 7.94
N GLY A 368 -16.11 1.08 8.60
CA GLY A 368 -15.63 1.90 9.71
C GLY A 368 -16.23 1.51 11.08
N VAL A 369 -17.05 0.46 11.17
CA VAL A 369 -17.58 -0.04 12.44
C VAL A 369 -16.48 -0.82 13.17
N ILE A 370 -16.24 -0.48 14.42
CA ILE A 370 -15.34 -1.22 15.33
C ILE A 370 -16.15 -2.40 15.91
N ARG A 371 -15.65 -3.61 15.67
CA ARG A 371 -16.28 -4.87 16.10
C ARG A 371 -15.69 -5.43 17.40
N ALA A 372 -14.46 -5.05 17.75
CA ALA A 372 -13.76 -5.44 18.97
C ALA A 372 -12.75 -4.36 19.37
#